data_157bc81537f9817539a17610bd9d4903
#
_entry.id   157bc81537f9817539a17610bd9d4903
#
_cell.length_a   1.000
_cell.length_b   1.000
_cell.length_c   1.000
_cell.angle_alpha   90.00
_cell.angle_beta   90.00
_cell.angle_gamma   90.00
#
_symmetry.space_group_name_H-M   'P 1'
#
loop_
_entity.id
_entity.type
_entity.pdbx_description
1 polymer ?
#
loop_
_entity_poly.entity_id
_entity_poly.type
_entity_poly.pdbx_seq_one_letter_code
_entity_poly.pdbx_strand_id
1 'polypeptide(L)'
;DLKKKRKKRTFHLSSRIPFFARFRLRVIFQNVSNYVVLLVGILFANLLLMFGLALPAVLDHYQSVLKDNLLSNYQYILQIPAETMDEDKKLESLVQMMYVQSQLETDNEDAEKFSAYSLNTLGEQYKSEEVLLYGIQPDSRYIQIPEEEISNGNVYISSAYADKYQLKKGDTITLKEKYEDDQYTFTVSGIYDYEGGISVYLSQDSLNKTFDLDKSYFSGYFSETPITDIDEKYISTVIDLESLTKISRQLDVSMGSMMGLVDGFAVLMFMILIYLLSKIIIEKNAQSISMAKILGYTDGEIGRLYILST
;
A
#
# COMPACT_ATOMS: atom_id res chain seq x y z
N ASP A 1 18.68 -32.73 -52.48
CA ASP A 1 18.26 -32.43 -51.08
C ASP A 1 16.77 -32.70 -50.90
N LEU A 2 16.44 -33.92 -50.50
CA LEU A 2 15.07 -34.34 -50.22
C LEU A 2 14.55 -33.66 -48.97
N LYS A 3 13.80 -32.57 -49.09
CA LYS A 3 13.03 -31.96 -47.98
C LYS A 3 12.07 -33.00 -47.40
N LYS A 4 12.41 -33.53 -46.24
CA LYS A 4 11.58 -34.43 -45.43
C LYS A 4 10.19 -33.79 -45.23
N LYS A 5 9.17 -34.25 -45.98
CA LYS A 5 7.77 -33.83 -45.78
C LYS A 5 7.37 -34.18 -44.36
N ARG A 6 7.20 -33.16 -43.48
CA ARG A 6 6.63 -33.32 -42.16
C ARG A 6 5.25 -33.97 -42.29
N LYS A 7 5.11 -35.20 -41.81
CA LYS A 7 3.81 -35.90 -41.75
C LYS A 7 2.83 -35.03 -41.00
N LYS A 8 1.80 -34.52 -41.68
CA LYS A 8 0.67 -33.80 -41.03
C LYS A 8 0.01 -34.80 -40.09
N ARG A 9 0.08 -34.54 -38.78
CA ARG A 9 -0.67 -35.26 -37.76
C ARG A 9 -2.17 -35.12 -38.04
N THR A 10 -2.82 -36.18 -38.48
CA THR A 10 -4.28 -36.22 -38.64
C THR A 10 -4.91 -36.55 -37.28
N PHE A 11 -5.56 -35.55 -36.68
CA PHE A 11 -6.34 -35.78 -35.48
C PHE A 11 -7.68 -36.42 -35.84
N HIS A 12 -7.92 -37.63 -35.37
CA HIS A 12 -9.22 -38.30 -35.47
C HIS A 12 -10.13 -37.78 -34.30
N LEU A 13 -11.08 -36.92 -34.63
CA LEU A 13 -12.12 -36.44 -33.72
C LEU A 13 -13.33 -37.40 -33.80
N SER A 14 -13.95 -37.67 -32.64
CA SER A 14 -15.12 -38.53 -32.50
C SER A 14 -16.27 -38.08 -33.42
N SER A 15 -16.95 -39.06 -34.05
CA SER A 15 -18.12 -38.81 -34.90
C SER A 15 -19.34 -38.25 -34.18
N ARG A 16 -19.35 -38.23 -32.84
CA ARG A 16 -20.42 -37.66 -32.00
C ARG A 16 -20.46 -36.11 -32.01
N ILE A 17 -19.40 -35.45 -32.46
CA ILE A 17 -19.30 -33.99 -32.52
C ILE A 17 -19.93 -33.52 -33.83
N PRO A 18 -20.79 -32.46 -33.84
CA PRO A 18 -21.37 -31.88 -35.06
C PRO A 18 -20.28 -31.51 -36.07
N PHE A 19 -20.60 -31.66 -37.36
CA PHE A 19 -19.62 -31.44 -38.45
C PHE A 19 -18.90 -30.09 -38.35
N PHE A 20 -19.62 -29.00 -38.09
CA PHE A 20 -19.01 -27.67 -37.96
C PHE A 20 -18.07 -27.56 -36.76
N ALA A 21 -18.41 -28.14 -35.62
CA ALA A 21 -17.52 -28.16 -34.47
C ALA A 21 -16.26 -28.99 -34.71
N ARG A 22 -16.37 -30.15 -35.38
CA ARG A 22 -15.21 -30.94 -35.81
C ARG A 22 -14.29 -30.20 -36.77
N PHE A 23 -14.89 -29.46 -37.68
CA PHE A 23 -14.11 -28.66 -38.65
C PHE A 23 -13.33 -27.55 -37.93
N ARG A 24 -13.99 -26.83 -37.01
CA ARG A 24 -13.36 -25.77 -36.17
C ARG A 24 -12.21 -26.34 -35.34
N LEU A 25 -12.47 -27.40 -34.58
CA LEU A 25 -11.44 -28.06 -33.76
C LEU A 25 -10.26 -28.54 -34.62
N ARG A 26 -10.49 -29.08 -35.84
CA ARG A 26 -9.42 -29.52 -36.73
C ARG A 26 -8.55 -28.34 -37.18
N VAL A 27 -9.16 -27.21 -37.51
CA VAL A 27 -8.44 -25.99 -37.93
C VAL A 27 -7.59 -25.47 -36.76
N ILE A 28 -8.15 -25.44 -35.55
CA ILE A 28 -7.43 -25.04 -34.35
C ILE A 28 -6.24 -25.98 -34.07
N PHE A 29 -6.46 -27.27 -34.01
CA PHE A 29 -5.38 -28.26 -33.75
C PHE A 29 -4.29 -28.28 -34.83
N GLN A 30 -4.60 -27.99 -36.07
CA GLN A 30 -3.60 -27.85 -37.12
C GLN A 30 -2.73 -26.60 -36.99
N ASN A 31 -3.20 -25.60 -36.25
CA ASN A 31 -2.57 -24.29 -36.09
C ASN A 31 -2.22 -23.94 -34.64
N VAL A 32 -2.20 -24.92 -33.73
CA VAL A 32 -1.95 -24.72 -32.30
C VAL A 32 -0.74 -23.82 -32.03
N SER A 33 0.36 -24.01 -32.75
CA SER A 33 1.57 -23.19 -32.53
C SER A 33 1.31 -21.69 -32.75
N ASN A 34 0.51 -21.33 -33.75
CA ASN A 34 0.21 -19.92 -34.04
C ASN A 34 -0.77 -19.36 -33.00
N TYR A 35 -1.78 -20.16 -32.57
CA TYR A 35 -2.72 -19.76 -31.55
C TYR A 35 -2.04 -19.60 -30.18
N VAL A 36 -1.05 -20.44 -29.84
CA VAL A 36 -0.28 -20.31 -28.61
C VAL A 36 0.52 -18.99 -28.61
N VAL A 37 1.20 -18.67 -29.75
CA VAL A 37 1.93 -17.39 -29.82
C VAL A 37 0.99 -16.20 -29.69
N LEU A 38 -0.18 -16.25 -30.30
CA LEU A 38 -1.20 -15.19 -30.17
C LEU A 38 -1.75 -15.11 -28.74
N LEU A 39 -2.04 -16.26 -28.12
CA LEU A 39 -2.49 -16.30 -26.73
C LEU A 39 -1.47 -15.65 -25.78
N VAL A 40 -0.19 -15.99 -25.95
CA VAL A 40 0.88 -15.38 -25.14
C VAL A 40 0.96 -13.88 -25.39
N GLY A 41 0.83 -13.43 -26.65
CA GLY A 41 0.82 -12.01 -26.99
C GLY A 41 -0.37 -11.26 -26.35
N ILE A 42 -1.57 -11.84 -26.42
CA ILE A 42 -2.78 -11.28 -25.80
C ILE A 42 -2.64 -11.23 -24.27
N LEU A 43 -2.12 -12.30 -23.65
CA LEU A 43 -1.87 -12.32 -22.22
C LEU A 43 -0.88 -11.22 -21.80
N PHE A 44 0.19 -11.04 -22.57
CA PHE A 44 1.18 -10.00 -22.31
C PHE A 44 0.59 -8.60 -22.44
N ALA A 45 -0.21 -8.34 -23.50
CA ALA A 45 -0.90 -7.06 -23.67
C ALA A 45 -1.88 -6.79 -22.54
N ASN A 46 -2.64 -7.81 -22.09
CA ASN A 46 -3.53 -7.68 -20.92
C ASN A 46 -2.79 -7.41 -19.62
N LEU A 47 -1.64 -8.06 -19.40
CA LEU A 47 -0.81 -7.79 -18.21
C LEU A 47 -0.28 -6.35 -18.22
N LEU A 48 0.15 -5.83 -19.35
CA LEU A 48 0.59 -4.44 -19.48
C LEU A 48 -0.56 -3.47 -19.19
N LEU A 49 -1.73 -3.69 -19.77
CA LEU A 49 -2.91 -2.86 -19.55
C LEU A 49 -3.36 -2.91 -18.08
N MET A 50 -3.41 -4.11 -17.49
CA MET A 50 -3.76 -4.27 -16.08
C MET A 50 -2.76 -3.53 -15.17
N PHE A 51 -1.47 -3.59 -15.47
CA PHE A 51 -0.46 -2.89 -14.69
C PHE A 51 -0.58 -1.37 -14.81
N GLY A 52 -0.81 -0.85 -16.01
CA GLY A 52 -1.01 0.58 -16.26
C GLY A 52 -2.23 1.16 -15.53
N LEU A 53 -3.34 0.41 -15.52
CA LEU A 53 -4.59 0.85 -14.84
C LEU A 53 -4.56 0.60 -13.32
N ALA A 54 -3.86 -0.44 -12.85
CA ALA A 54 -3.85 -0.78 -11.43
C ALA A 54 -3.02 0.18 -10.58
N LEU A 55 -1.91 0.69 -11.11
CA LEU A 55 -1.00 1.52 -10.32
C LEU A 55 -1.64 2.82 -9.81
N PRO A 56 -2.32 3.65 -10.64
CA PRO A 56 -3.04 4.83 -10.14
C PRO A 56 -4.09 4.46 -9.09
N ALA A 57 -4.87 3.40 -9.34
CA ALA A 57 -5.91 2.96 -8.41
C ALA A 57 -5.34 2.52 -7.04
N VAL A 58 -4.17 1.88 -7.04
CA VAL A 58 -3.47 1.51 -5.79
C VAL A 58 -2.96 2.75 -5.06
N LEU A 59 -2.41 3.74 -5.78
CA LEU A 59 -1.94 4.98 -5.17
C LEU A 59 -3.10 5.81 -4.58
N ASP A 60 -4.23 5.90 -5.28
CA ASP A 60 -5.42 6.57 -4.78
C ASP A 60 -5.99 5.88 -3.54
N HIS A 61 -6.07 4.55 -3.57
CA HIS A 61 -6.50 3.77 -2.41
C HIS A 61 -5.56 3.97 -1.22
N TYR A 62 -4.24 3.94 -1.44
CA TYR A 62 -3.25 4.21 -0.40
C TYR A 62 -3.42 5.60 0.23
N GLN A 63 -3.67 6.65 -0.58
CA GLN A 63 -3.94 7.99 -0.08
C GLN A 63 -5.23 8.05 0.76
N SER A 64 -6.27 7.33 0.35
CA SER A 64 -7.51 7.22 1.13
C SER A 64 -7.28 6.54 2.47
N VAL A 65 -6.57 5.41 2.48
CA VAL A 65 -6.22 4.68 3.71
C VAL A 65 -5.41 5.56 4.65
N LEU A 66 -4.41 6.30 4.14
CA LEU A 66 -3.65 7.24 4.97
C LEU A 66 -4.53 8.31 5.61
N LYS A 67 -5.47 8.87 4.84
CA LYS A 67 -6.41 9.88 5.34
C LYS A 67 -7.31 9.33 6.44
N ASP A 68 -7.84 8.13 6.24
CA ASP A 68 -8.76 7.50 7.19
C ASP A 68 -8.05 7.03 8.47
N ASN A 69 -6.72 6.89 8.42
CA ASN A 69 -5.88 6.47 9.54
C ASN A 69 -5.03 7.61 10.16
N LEU A 70 -5.36 8.87 9.91
CA LEU A 70 -4.75 9.97 10.65
C LEU A 70 -5.36 10.05 12.06
N LEU A 71 -4.52 10.17 13.09
CA LEU A 71 -4.97 10.38 14.47
C LEU A 71 -5.55 11.79 14.67
N SER A 72 -5.03 12.77 13.91
CA SER A 72 -5.49 14.16 13.85
C SER A 72 -5.12 14.76 12.50
N ASN A 73 -5.70 15.89 12.11
CA ASN A 73 -5.33 16.56 10.86
C ASN A 73 -3.87 17.00 10.86
N TYR A 74 -3.35 17.40 12.03
CA TYR A 74 -1.96 17.80 12.22
C TYR A 74 -1.42 17.13 13.48
N GLN A 75 -0.29 16.44 13.35
CA GLN A 75 0.46 15.92 14.48
C GLN A 75 1.84 16.60 14.50
N TYR A 76 2.07 17.44 15.50
CA TYR A 76 3.32 18.15 15.70
C TYR A 76 4.24 17.35 16.61
N ILE A 77 5.43 17.03 16.14
CA ILE A 77 6.51 16.48 16.97
C ILE A 77 7.45 17.63 17.29
N LEU A 78 7.62 17.89 18.58
CA LEU A 78 8.45 18.97 19.08
C LEU A 78 9.90 18.52 19.28
N GLN A 79 10.81 19.46 19.26
CA GLN A 79 12.21 19.25 19.56
C GLN A 79 12.76 20.39 20.44
N ILE A 80 13.72 20.04 21.29
CA ILE A 80 14.51 21.03 22.00
C ILE A 80 15.83 21.20 21.22
N PRO A 81 16.17 22.41 20.74
CA PRO A 81 17.42 22.64 20.03
C PRO A 81 18.63 22.25 20.90
N ALA A 82 19.59 21.55 20.33
CA ALA A 82 20.77 21.02 21.04
C ALA A 82 21.63 22.12 21.69
N GLU A 83 21.55 23.36 21.17
CA GLU A 83 22.28 24.52 21.69
C GLU A 83 21.84 24.94 23.12
N THR A 84 20.69 24.41 23.60
CA THR A 84 20.15 24.70 24.94
C THR A 84 20.71 23.80 26.04
N MET A 85 21.46 22.77 25.71
CA MET A 85 22.00 21.81 26.67
C MET A 85 23.51 22.03 26.88
N ASP A 86 23.90 22.85 27.86
CA ASP A 86 25.29 23.01 28.30
C ASP A 86 25.46 22.32 29.66
N GLU A 87 26.16 21.17 29.69
CA GLU A 87 26.34 20.35 30.89
C GLU A 87 27.10 21.06 32.04
N ASP A 88 27.91 22.08 31.70
CA ASP A 88 28.73 22.80 32.68
C ASP A 88 27.99 23.89 33.46
N LYS A 89 26.74 24.24 33.08
CA LYS A 89 25.99 25.35 33.65
C LYS A 89 24.57 24.98 34.11
N LYS A 90 24.47 24.12 35.12
CA LYS A 90 23.19 23.57 35.58
C LYS A 90 22.09 24.60 35.89
N LEU A 91 22.40 25.77 36.45
CA LEU A 91 21.39 26.77 36.81
C LEU A 91 20.89 27.56 35.60
N GLU A 92 21.82 27.93 34.69
CA GLU A 92 21.47 28.57 33.41
C GLU A 92 20.69 27.61 32.51
N SER A 93 21.05 26.31 32.50
CA SER A 93 20.35 25.25 31.77
C SER A 93 18.91 25.06 32.27
N LEU A 94 18.67 25.11 33.58
CA LEU A 94 17.32 25.03 34.15
C LEU A 94 16.43 26.23 33.77
N VAL A 95 16.96 27.46 33.85
CA VAL A 95 16.23 28.66 33.41
C VAL A 95 15.94 28.62 31.94
N GLN A 96 16.91 28.17 31.16
CA GLN A 96 16.80 28.03 29.69
C GLN A 96 15.80 26.94 29.30
N MET A 97 15.78 25.83 30.03
CA MET A 97 14.81 24.75 29.85
C MET A 97 13.38 25.20 30.18
N MET A 98 13.18 25.95 31.28
CA MET A 98 11.87 26.56 31.63
C MET A 98 11.44 27.57 30.55
N TYR A 99 12.36 28.37 30.03
CA TYR A 99 12.08 29.30 28.92
C TYR A 99 11.68 28.56 27.65
N VAL A 100 12.42 27.53 27.26
CA VAL A 100 12.09 26.69 26.09
C VAL A 100 10.73 26.02 26.30
N GLN A 101 10.45 25.49 27.48
CA GLN A 101 9.17 24.85 27.77
C GLN A 101 7.99 25.85 27.62
N SER A 102 8.18 27.12 27.99
CA SER A 102 7.15 28.14 27.74
C SER A 102 6.98 28.50 26.25
N GLN A 103 8.00 28.28 25.43
CA GLN A 103 7.93 28.50 23.98
C GLN A 103 7.33 27.31 23.21
N LEU A 104 7.16 26.18 23.88
CA LEU A 104 6.51 25.00 23.32
C LEU A 104 4.99 25.01 23.57
N GLU A 105 4.48 25.90 24.40
CA GLU A 105 3.04 26.07 24.65
C GLU A 105 2.36 26.78 23.48
N THR A 106 1.12 26.44 23.21
CA THR A 106 0.28 27.05 22.17
C THR A 106 -1.05 27.49 22.74
N ASP A 107 -1.57 28.59 22.20
CA ASP A 107 -2.90 29.12 22.51
C ASP A 107 -4.00 28.46 21.63
N ASN A 108 -3.64 27.51 20.78
CA ASN A 108 -4.58 26.83 19.90
C ASN A 108 -5.51 25.93 20.72
N GLU A 109 -6.81 26.22 20.72
CA GLU A 109 -7.83 25.48 21.48
C GLU A 109 -8.03 24.02 21.02
N ASP A 110 -7.63 23.70 19.80
CA ASP A 110 -7.72 22.34 19.25
C ASP A 110 -6.49 21.50 19.61
N ALA A 111 -5.42 22.13 20.06
CA ALA A 111 -4.18 21.45 20.37
C ALA A 111 -4.30 20.62 21.65
N GLU A 112 -3.98 19.33 21.56
CA GLU A 112 -3.95 18.38 22.68
C GLU A 112 -2.55 17.81 22.82
N LYS A 113 -1.96 17.94 24.01
CA LYS A 113 -0.62 17.43 24.30
C LYS A 113 -0.59 15.91 24.31
N PHE A 114 0.49 15.34 23.79
CA PHE A 114 0.80 13.92 23.99
C PHE A 114 2.28 13.73 24.28
N SER A 115 2.62 12.64 24.94
CA SER A 115 3.99 12.17 25.07
C SER A 115 4.24 11.05 24.06
N ALA A 116 5.43 11.00 23.48
CA ALA A 116 5.83 9.91 22.59
C ALA A 116 7.17 9.33 23.02
N TYR A 117 7.28 8.00 22.90
CA TYR A 117 8.52 7.27 23.14
C TYR A 117 8.65 6.14 22.13
N SER A 118 9.87 5.86 21.71
CA SER A 118 10.13 4.87 20.66
C SER A 118 10.90 3.69 21.23
N LEU A 119 10.35 2.50 21.09
CA LEU A 119 10.97 1.23 21.45
C LEU A 119 11.01 0.31 20.23
N ASN A 120 11.73 -0.80 20.35
CA ASN A 120 11.81 -1.81 19.31
C ASN A 120 11.22 -3.15 19.79
N THR A 121 10.63 -3.90 18.86
CA THR A 121 10.28 -5.31 19.10
C THR A 121 11.54 -6.16 19.30
N LEU A 122 11.43 -7.29 20.01
CA LEU A 122 12.57 -8.17 20.30
C LEU A 122 13.21 -8.81 19.06
N GLY A 123 12.49 -8.90 17.95
CA GLY A 123 13.01 -9.44 16.69
C GLY A 123 13.10 -10.98 16.63
N GLU A 124 12.38 -11.69 17.51
CA GLU A 124 12.46 -13.15 17.58
C GLU A 124 11.80 -13.86 16.39
N GLN A 125 10.60 -13.43 16.00
CA GLN A 125 9.82 -14.03 14.91
C GLN A 125 9.88 -13.20 13.63
N TYR A 126 9.98 -11.89 13.76
CA TYR A 126 10.11 -10.92 12.67
C TYR A 126 11.36 -10.07 12.90
N LYS A 127 11.81 -9.36 11.85
CA LYS A 127 12.88 -8.38 12.03
C LYS A 127 12.45 -7.35 13.08
N SER A 128 13.39 -6.95 13.95
CA SER A 128 13.13 -5.89 14.94
C SER A 128 12.60 -4.63 14.26
N GLU A 129 11.50 -4.12 14.75
CA GLU A 129 10.78 -2.95 14.22
C GLU A 129 10.56 -1.93 15.31
N GLU A 130 10.55 -0.68 14.91
CA GLU A 130 10.25 0.44 15.80
C GLU A 130 8.75 0.47 16.12
N VAL A 131 8.45 0.63 17.40
CA VAL A 131 7.10 0.74 17.96
C VAL A 131 7.00 2.09 18.61
N LEU A 132 6.04 2.91 18.19
CA LEU A 132 5.80 4.21 18.78
C LEU A 132 4.79 4.08 19.92
N LEU A 133 5.21 4.51 21.11
CA LEU A 133 4.37 4.57 22.30
C LEU A 133 3.78 5.98 22.40
N TYR A 134 2.45 6.06 22.51
CA TYR A 134 1.74 7.32 22.72
C TYR A 134 1.20 7.38 24.14
N GLY A 135 1.68 8.37 24.92
CA GLY A 135 1.11 8.77 26.17
C GLY A 135 0.00 9.79 25.93
N ILE A 136 -1.24 9.37 26.06
CA ILE A 136 -2.43 10.18 25.78
C ILE A 136 -2.99 10.80 27.04
N GLN A 137 -3.61 11.98 26.91
CA GLN A 137 -4.28 12.65 28.01
C GLN A 137 -5.60 11.97 28.40
N PRO A 138 -6.03 12.09 29.65
CA PRO A 138 -7.38 11.70 30.03
C PRO A 138 -8.42 12.44 29.18
N ASP A 139 -9.45 11.72 28.74
CA ASP A 139 -10.53 12.25 27.90
C ASP A 139 -10.05 12.87 26.57
N SER A 140 -9.01 12.28 25.96
CA SER A 140 -8.48 12.70 24.66
C SER A 140 -9.59 12.79 23.61
N ARG A 141 -9.61 13.88 22.85
CA ARG A 141 -10.52 14.08 21.72
C ARG A 141 -10.11 13.27 20.49
N TYR A 142 -8.82 12.98 20.37
CA TYR A 142 -8.22 12.34 19.20
C TYR A 142 -8.12 10.83 19.34
N ILE A 143 -7.80 10.34 20.55
CA ILE A 143 -7.63 8.93 20.84
C ILE A 143 -8.53 8.54 22.00
N GLN A 144 -9.70 8.04 21.68
CA GLN A 144 -10.75 7.74 22.68
C GLN A 144 -10.54 6.35 23.29
N ILE A 145 -9.68 6.28 24.30
CA ILE A 145 -9.45 5.08 25.10
C ILE A 145 -9.66 5.43 26.58
N PRO A 146 -10.45 4.64 27.32
CA PRO A 146 -10.65 4.88 28.76
C PRO A 146 -9.32 4.81 29.52
N GLU A 147 -9.02 5.84 30.32
CA GLU A 147 -7.75 5.93 31.06
C GLU A 147 -7.52 4.73 31.98
N GLU A 148 -8.58 4.18 32.56
CA GLU A 148 -8.53 3.02 33.45
C GLU A 148 -7.97 1.78 32.74
N GLU A 149 -8.18 1.65 31.42
CA GLU A 149 -7.73 0.52 30.62
C GLU A 149 -6.29 0.65 30.11
N ILE A 150 -5.67 1.82 30.25
CA ILE A 150 -4.32 2.13 29.75
C ILE A 150 -3.38 2.64 30.84
N SER A 151 -3.67 2.30 32.09
CA SER A 151 -2.87 2.67 33.26
C SER A 151 -2.25 1.44 33.92
N ASN A 152 -1.23 1.65 34.75
CA ASN A 152 -0.58 0.60 35.56
C ASN A 152 0.01 -0.57 34.74
N GLY A 153 0.65 -0.28 33.61
CA GLY A 153 1.27 -1.31 32.75
C GLY A 153 0.30 -1.97 31.77
N ASN A 154 -0.97 -1.57 31.78
CA ASN A 154 -1.95 -1.93 30.78
C ASN A 154 -1.85 -0.98 29.58
N VAL A 155 -1.96 -1.51 28.39
CA VAL A 155 -1.85 -0.73 27.15
C VAL A 155 -2.88 -1.16 26.13
N TYR A 156 -3.27 -0.25 25.24
CA TYR A 156 -3.88 -0.58 23.98
C TYR A 156 -2.80 -0.68 22.90
N ILE A 157 -3.04 -1.52 21.92
CA ILE A 157 -2.18 -1.64 20.73
C ILE A 157 -2.97 -1.32 19.49
N SER A 158 -2.30 -0.83 18.42
CA SER A 158 -2.94 -0.61 17.13
C SER A 158 -3.42 -1.91 16.50
N SER A 159 -4.48 -1.86 15.68
CA SER A 159 -4.95 -2.99 14.88
C SER A 159 -3.84 -3.55 13.98
N ALA A 160 -3.02 -2.67 13.38
CA ALA A 160 -1.84 -3.08 12.60
C ALA A 160 -0.84 -3.92 13.42
N TYR A 161 -0.61 -3.55 14.70
CA TYR A 161 0.27 -4.32 15.58
C TYR A 161 -0.34 -5.67 15.95
N ALA A 162 -1.61 -5.64 16.33
CA ALA A 162 -2.36 -6.84 16.70
C ALA A 162 -2.39 -7.86 15.56
N ASP A 163 -2.70 -7.44 14.35
CA ASP A 163 -2.82 -8.32 13.18
C ASP A 163 -1.46 -8.90 12.78
N LYS A 164 -0.42 -8.07 12.75
CA LYS A 164 0.92 -8.51 12.36
C LYS A 164 1.50 -9.57 13.29
N TYR A 165 1.35 -9.38 14.59
CA TYR A 165 1.92 -10.26 15.61
C TYR A 165 0.88 -11.23 16.20
N GLN A 166 -0.36 -11.22 15.69
CA GLN A 166 -1.49 -12.07 16.14
C GLN A 166 -1.79 -11.91 17.64
N LEU A 167 -1.65 -10.67 18.13
CA LEU A 167 -1.87 -10.33 19.54
C LEU A 167 -3.35 -10.15 19.85
N LYS A 168 -3.73 -10.48 21.08
CA LYS A 168 -5.10 -10.38 21.60
C LYS A 168 -5.10 -9.69 22.96
N LYS A 169 -6.28 -9.23 23.38
CA LYS A 169 -6.51 -8.77 24.75
C LYS A 169 -6.09 -9.82 25.75
N GLY A 170 -5.27 -9.46 26.70
CA GLY A 170 -4.69 -10.31 27.73
C GLY A 170 -3.27 -10.82 27.44
N ASP A 171 -2.79 -10.64 26.21
CA ASP A 171 -1.42 -11.01 25.87
C ASP A 171 -0.42 -10.01 26.47
N THR A 172 0.82 -10.43 26.58
CA THR A 172 1.92 -9.61 27.06
C THR A 172 2.87 -9.29 25.93
N ILE A 173 3.23 -8.03 25.79
CA ILE A 173 4.24 -7.56 24.83
C ILE A 173 5.50 -7.11 25.57
N THR A 174 6.66 -7.46 25.06
CA THR A 174 7.96 -6.99 25.56
C THR A 174 8.65 -6.22 24.46
N LEU A 175 9.02 -4.99 24.78
CA LEU A 175 9.72 -4.06 23.90
C LEU A 175 11.07 -3.72 24.53
N LYS A 176 12.06 -3.37 23.71
CA LYS A 176 13.41 -3.02 24.15
C LYS A 176 13.83 -1.65 23.65
N GLU A 177 14.73 -1.03 24.39
CA GLU A 177 15.44 0.16 23.95
C GLU A 177 16.23 -0.08 22.66
N LYS A 178 16.37 0.98 21.87
CA LYS A 178 17.11 0.93 20.59
C LYS A 178 18.62 0.80 20.79
N TYR A 179 19.13 1.45 21.82
CA TYR A 179 20.57 1.57 22.08
C TYR A 179 21.02 1.00 23.43
N GLU A 180 20.09 0.60 24.27
CA GLU A 180 20.32 0.03 25.59
C GLU A 180 19.68 -1.37 25.68
N ASP A 181 20.07 -2.13 26.71
CA ASP A 181 19.54 -3.49 26.90
C ASP A 181 18.26 -3.53 27.74
N ASP A 182 17.71 -2.35 28.07
CA ASP A 182 16.50 -2.24 28.89
C ASP A 182 15.28 -2.73 28.14
N GLN A 183 14.46 -3.49 28.85
CA GLN A 183 13.23 -4.09 28.32
C GLN A 183 12.02 -3.68 29.17
N TYR A 184 10.94 -3.38 28.49
CA TYR A 184 9.68 -2.96 29.07
C TYR A 184 8.59 -3.96 28.68
N THR A 185 7.82 -4.39 29.67
CA THR A 185 6.76 -5.37 29.49
C THR A 185 5.41 -4.75 29.81
N PHE A 186 4.45 -4.90 28.88
CA PHE A 186 3.12 -4.36 28.97
C PHE A 186 2.07 -5.44 28.77
N THR A 187 0.90 -5.28 29.39
CA THR A 187 -0.26 -6.17 29.17
C THR A 187 -1.24 -5.50 28.22
N VAL A 188 -1.62 -6.20 27.14
CA VAL A 188 -2.59 -5.73 26.15
C VAL A 188 -3.99 -5.76 26.76
N SER A 189 -4.56 -4.61 27.07
CA SER A 189 -5.94 -4.48 27.58
C SER A 189 -6.98 -4.30 26.49
N GLY A 190 -6.55 -3.87 25.28
CA GLY A 190 -7.45 -3.70 24.15
C GLY A 190 -6.72 -3.41 22.85
N ILE A 191 -7.48 -3.32 21.77
CA ILE A 191 -6.99 -3.00 20.43
C ILE A 191 -7.68 -1.72 20.00
N TYR A 192 -6.90 -0.73 19.57
CA TYR A 192 -7.38 0.51 18.97
C TYR A 192 -7.36 0.38 17.44
N ASP A 193 -8.46 0.73 16.81
CA ASP A 193 -8.60 0.64 15.34
C ASP A 193 -7.73 1.71 14.65
N TYR A 194 -6.50 1.34 14.36
CA TYR A 194 -5.50 2.16 13.70
C TYR A 194 -4.56 1.30 12.87
N GLU A 195 -4.65 1.45 11.56
CA GLU A 195 -3.82 0.71 10.59
C GLU A 195 -2.57 1.47 10.14
N GLY A 196 -2.42 2.74 10.55
CA GLY A 196 -1.33 3.62 10.10
C GLY A 196 0.07 3.24 10.57
N GLY A 197 0.19 2.36 11.57
CA GLY A 197 1.48 1.90 12.07
C GLY A 197 1.42 1.02 13.30
N ILE A 198 2.58 0.51 13.68
CA ILE A 198 2.74 -0.30 14.89
C ILE A 198 2.86 0.65 16.09
N SER A 199 1.80 0.75 16.88
CA SER A 199 1.72 1.70 17.98
C SER A 199 1.16 1.08 19.26
N VAL A 200 1.55 1.66 20.37
CA VAL A 200 1.08 1.32 21.73
C VAL A 200 0.54 2.59 22.37
N TYR A 201 -0.60 2.49 23.03
CA TYR A 201 -1.26 3.60 23.69
C TYR A 201 -1.35 3.35 25.18
N LEU A 202 -0.90 4.31 25.97
CA LEU A 202 -0.97 4.30 27.43
C LEU A 202 -1.27 5.71 27.95
N SER A 203 -1.63 5.85 29.22
CA SER A 203 -1.84 7.19 29.78
C SER A 203 -0.52 7.97 29.80
N GLN A 204 -0.59 9.29 29.59
CA GLN A 204 0.59 10.16 29.62
C GLN A 204 1.36 10.04 30.92
N ASP A 205 0.66 9.98 32.06
CA ASP A 205 1.28 9.76 33.37
C ASP A 205 2.01 8.43 33.47
N SER A 206 1.43 7.36 32.91
CA SER A 206 2.07 6.03 32.88
C SER A 206 3.30 6.02 32.00
N LEU A 207 3.26 6.66 30.82
CA LEU A 207 4.40 6.78 29.94
C LEU A 207 5.53 7.56 30.62
N ASN A 208 5.21 8.78 31.09
CA ASN A 208 6.20 9.65 31.71
C ASN A 208 6.87 8.98 32.93
N LYS A 209 6.09 8.27 33.74
CA LYS A 209 6.60 7.51 34.88
C LYS A 209 7.47 6.31 34.47
N THR A 210 7.09 5.58 33.42
CA THR A 210 7.82 4.39 32.96
C THR A 210 9.22 4.74 32.44
N PHE A 211 9.35 5.89 31.80
CA PHE A 211 10.60 6.35 31.21
C PHE A 211 11.30 7.45 32.04
N ASP A 212 10.93 7.60 33.30
CA ASP A 212 11.53 8.57 34.25
C ASP A 212 11.53 10.03 33.72
N LEU A 213 10.47 10.38 33.01
CA LEU A 213 10.24 11.73 32.45
C LEU A 213 9.49 12.59 33.46
N ASP A 214 9.65 13.93 33.34
CA ASP A 214 8.87 14.87 34.16
C ASP A 214 7.36 14.68 33.94
N LYS A 215 6.55 14.90 34.98
CA LYS A 215 5.09 14.77 34.85
C LYS A 215 4.47 15.73 33.84
N SER A 216 5.09 16.89 33.67
CA SER A 216 4.67 17.90 32.68
C SER A 216 5.25 17.65 31.27
N TYR A 217 6.04 16.61 31.10
CA TYR A 217 6.66 16.30 29.81
C TYR A 217 5.62 15.96 28.76
N PHE A 218 5.80 16.52 27.57
CA PHE A 218 5.08 16.19 26.36
C PHE A 218 6.01 16.32 25.15
N SER A 219 5.74 15.53 24.13
CA SER A 219 6.56 15.46 22.92
C SER A 219 5.92 16.16 21.73
N GLY A 220 4.67 16.54 21.83
CA GLY A 220 3.96 17.12 20.70
C GLY A 220 2.50 17.42 20.93
N TYR A 221 1.84 17.77 19.84
CA TYR A 221 0.43 18.10 19.81
C TYR A 221 -0.31 17.36 18.70
N PHE A 222 -1.49 16.87 19.03
CA PHE A 222 -2.54 16.59 18.04
C PHE A 222 -3.37 17.86 17.85
N SER A 223 -3.74 18.19 16.62
CA SER A 223 -4.58 19.36 16.33
C SER A 223 -5.41 19.16 15.06
N GLU A 224 -6.63 19.73 15.06
CA GLU A 224 -7.46 19.82 13.85
C GLU A 224 -7.05 21.01 12.97
N THR A 225 -6.51 22.06 13.57
CA THR A 225 -6.13 23.29 12.90
C THR A 225 -4.61 23.51 13.00
N PRO A 226 -4.00 24.23 12.02
CA PRO A 226 -2.57 24.51 12.08
C PRO A 226 -2.17 25.29 13.33
N ILE A 227 -1.10 24.89 13.99
CA ILE A 227 -0.45 25.64 15.08
C ILE A 227 0.52 26.62 14.45
N THR A 228 0.36 27.92 14.73
CA THR A 228 1.13 28.99 14.09
C THR A 228 1.93 29.85 15.08
N ASP A 229 1.75 29.62 16.37
CA ASP A 229 2.35 30.38 17.48
C ASP A 229 3.59 29.71 18.08
N ILE A 230 3.93 28.50 17.65
CA ILE A 230 5.20 27.82 17.98
C ILE A 230 6.23 28.09 16.86
N ASP A 231 7.41 28.57 17.25
CA ASP A 231 8.51 28.84 16.31
C ASP A 231 8.99 27.52 15.65
N GLU A 232 9.19 27.54 14.33
CA GLU A 232 9.62 26.38 13.50
C GLU A 232 10.86 25.66 14.06
N LYS A 233 11.78 26.38 14.72
CA LYS A 233 12.97 25.78 15.34
C LYS A 233 12.66 24.76 16.44
N TYR A 234 11.47 24.84 17.05
CA TYR A 234 10.98 23.93 18.07
C TYR A 234 10.13 22.79 17.50
N ILE A 235 9.84 22.81 16.21
CA ILE A 235 9.08 21.78 15.51
C ILE A 235 10.07 20.86 14.77
N SER A 236 10.12 19.60 15.18
CA SER A 236 10.94 18.60 14.47
C SER A 236 10.25 18.15 13.19
N THR A 237 8.97 17.88 13.26
CA THR A 237 8.19 17.35 12.15
C THR A 237 6.71 17.69 12.35
N VAL A 238 6.04 17.96 11.24
CA VAL A 238 4.57 18.00 11.18
C VAL A 238 4.12 16.84 10.30
N ILE A 239 3.33 15.96 10.90
CA ILE A 239 2.70 14.85 10.19
C ILE A 239 1.27 15.30 9.87
N ASP A 240 1.01 15.51 8.60
CA ASP A 240 -0.30 15.85 8.05
C ASP A 240 -0.55 15.04 6.77
N LEU A 241 -1.76 15.11 6.25
CA LEU A 241 -2.11 14.38 5.03
C LEU A 241 -1.23 14.80 3.83
N GLU A 242 -0.82 16.06 3.77
CA GLU A 242 0.03 16.55 2.69
C GLU A 242 1.42 15.94 2.74
N SER A 243 2.06 15.92 3.91
CA SER A 243 3.38 15.32 4.11
C SER A 243 3.38 13.82 3.86
N LEU A 244 2.38 13.10 4.37
CA LEU A 244 2.24 11.65 4.19
C LEU A 244 1.95 11.25 2.73
N THR A 245 1.14 12.04 2.02
CA THR A 245 0.77 11.73 0.63
C THR A 245 1.73 12.32 -0.40
N LYS A 246 2.69 13.15 0.02
CA LYS A 246 3.62 13.85 -0.88
C LYS A 246 4.34 12.90 -1.83
N ILE A 247 4.86 11.79 -1.33
CA ILE A 247 5.58 10.79 -2.14
C ILE A 247 4.63 10.11 -3.12
N SER A 248 3.45 9.68 -2.67
CA SER A 248 2.48 9.01 -3.54
C SER A 248 1.94 9.94 -4.62
N ARG A 249 1.67 11.21 -4.32
CA ARG A 249 1.28 12.23 -5.31
C ARG A 249 2.41 12.50 -6.31
N GLN A 250 3.66 12.57 -5.83
CA GLN A 250 4.80 12.76 -6.73
C GLN A 250 4.99 11.56 -7.66
N LEU A 251 4.77 10.34 -7.18
CA LEU A 251 4.76 9.13 -8.00
C LEU A 251 3.61 9.15 -9.01
N ASP A 252 2.40 9.52 -8.59
CA ASP A 252 1.25 9.61 -9.47
C ASP A 252 1.48 10.61 -10.62
N VAL A 253 1.96 11.81 -10.31
CA VAL A 253 2.28 12.83 -11.33
C VAL A 253 3.41 12.38 -12.26
N SER A 254 4.49 11.79 -11.72
CA SER A 254 5.64 11.39 -12.52
C SER A 254 5.41 10.11 -13.32
N MET A 255 4.66 9.17 -12.79
CA MET A 255 4.37 7.88 -13.43
C MET A 255 3.07 7.87 -14.23
N GLY A 256 2.10 8.74 -13.92
CA GLY A 256 0.81 8.76 -14.62
C GLY A 256 0.93 8.97 -16.13
N SER A 257 1.83 9.86 -16.58
CA SER A 257 2.11 10.05 -18.00
C SER A 257 2.80 8.82 -18.63
N MET A 258 3.71 8.17 -17.90
CA MET A 258 4.34 6.92 -18.35
C MET A 258 3.33 5.77 -18.44
N MET A 259 2.43 5.65 -17.46
CA MET A 259 1.40 4.61 -17.49
C MET A 259 0.43 4.81 -18.65
N GLY A 260 0.05 6.05 -18.97
CA GLY A 260 -0.73 6.37 -20.16
C GLY A 260 -0.06 5.95 -21.48
N LEU A 261 1.28 6.06 -21.58
CA LEU A 261 2.03 5.56 -22.71
C LEU A 261 2.05 4.02 -22.75
N VAL A 262 2.21 3.37 -21.61
CA VAL A 262 2.17 1.89 -21.51
C VAL A 262 0.79 1.36 -21.92
N ASP A 263 -0.28 1.99 -21.46
CA ASP A 263 -1.65 1.63 -21.82
C ASP A 263 -1.92 1.84 -23.33
N GLY A 264 -1.49 2.98 -23.87
CA GLY A 264 -1.56 3.26 -25.30
C GLY A 264 -0.81 2.22 -26.14
N PHE A 265 0.38 1.82 -25.69
CA PHE A 265 1.17 0.77 -26.33
C PHE A 265 0.49 -0.60 -26.23
N ALA A 266 -0.08 -0.94 -25.07
CA ALA A 266 -0.82 -2.19 -24.86
C ALA A 266 -2.05 -2.29 -25.78
N VAL A 267 -2.82 -1.22 -25.92
CA VAL A 267 -3.97 -1.14 -26.83
C VAL A 267 -3.53 -1.31 -28.29
N LEU A 268 -2.45 -0.64 -28.69
CA LEU A 268 -1.90 -0.76 -30.04
C LEU A 268 -1.41 -2.19 -30.33
N MET A 269 -0.70 -2.80 -29.39
CA MET A 269 -0.29 -4.22 -29.45
C MET A 269 -1.51 -5.13 -29.61
N PHE A 270 -2.57 -4.89 -28.86
CA PHE A 270 -3.80 -5.66 -28.93
C PHE A 270 -4.45 -5.59 -30.31
N MET A 271 -4.54 -4.40 -30.89
CA MET A 271 -5.03 -4.20 -32.27
C MET A 271 -4.20 -4.94 -33.31
N ILE A 272 -2.86 -4.86 -33.20
CA ILE A 272 -1.95 -5.57 -34.12
C ILE A 272 -2.14 -7.09 -33.99
N LEU A 273 -2.25 -7.63 -32.78
CA LEU A 273 -2.44 -9.06 -32.55
C LEU A 273 -3.78 -9.56 -33.16
N ILE A 274 -4.87 -8.81 -32.98
CA ILE A 274 -6.18 -9.14 -33.60
C ILE A 274 -6.05 -9.10 -35.12
N TYR A 275 -5.40 -8.09 -35.68
CA TYR A 275 -5.17 -8.01 -37.13
C TYR A 275 -4.35 -9.20 -37.63
N LEU A 276 -3.25 -9.55 -36.97
CA LEU A 276 -2.40 -10.70 -37.33
C LEU A 276 -3.18 -12.02 -37.23
N LEU A 277 -4.00 -12.18 -36.17
CA LEU A 277 -4.87 -13.36 -36.04
C LEU A 277 -5.80 -13.50 -37.25
N SER A 278 -6.53 -12.43 -37.56
CA SER A 278 -7.45 -12.40 -38.69
C SER A 278 -6.74 -12.70 -40.02
N LYS A 279 -5.58 -12.09 -40.23
CA LYS A 279 -4.76 -12.30 -41.42
C LYS A 279 -4.32 -13.77 -41.55
N ILE A 280 -3.79 -14.37 -40.51
CA ILE A 280 -3.35 -15.78 -40.49
C ILE A 280 -4.52 -16.71 -40.78
N ILE A 281 -5.69 -16.46 -40.25
CA ILE A 281 -6.91 -17.26 -40.46
C ILE A 281 -7.30 -17.19 -41.93
N ILE A 282 -7.36 -15.99 -42.50
CA ILE A 282 -7.73 -15.78 -43.93
C ILE A 282 -6.71 -16.44 -44.86
N GLU A 283 -5.41 -16.22 -44.69
CA GLU A 283 -4.36 -16.77 -45.54
C GLU A 283 -4.33 -18.31 -45.52
N LYS A 284 -4.48 -18.92 -44.32
CA LYS A 284 -4.48 -20.38 -44.19
C LYS A 284 -5.74 -21.06 -44.76
N ASN A 285 -6.84 -20.35 -44.78
CA ASN A 285 -8.11 -20.86 -45.28
C ASN A 285 -8.44 -20.33 -46.68
N ALA A 286 -7.49 -19.66 -47.36
CA ALA A 286 -7.73 -19.02 -48.66
C ALA A 286 -8.29 -19.97 -49.73
N GLN A 287 -7.79 -21.20 -49.82
CA GLN A 287 -8.32 -22.21 -50.74
C GLN A 287 -9.77 -22.62 -50.40
N SER A 288 -10.06 -22.82 -49.13
CA SER A 288 -11.42 -23.18 -48.66
C SER A 288 -12.38 -22.03 -48.84
N ILE A 289 -11.93 -20.81 -48.61
CA ILE A 289 -12.70 -19.58 -48.82
C ILE A 289 -13.02 -19.40 -50.30
N SER A 290 -12.03 -19.60 -51.21
CA SER A 290 -12.24 -19.53 -52.63
C SER A 290 -13.21 -20.59 -53.12
N MET A 291 -13.15 -21.81 -52.60
CA MET A 291 -14.07 -22.88 -52.93
C MET A 291 -15.51 -22.56 -52.44
N ALA A 292 -15.66 -22.02 -51.25
CA ALA A 292 -16.94 -21.57 -50.73
C ALA A 292 -17.56 -20.45 -51.59
N LYS A 293 -16.77 -19.50 -52.08
CA LYS A 293 -17.19 -18.47 -53.05
C LYS A 293 -17.69 -19.07 -54.37
N ILE A 294 -16.99 -20.07 -54.92
CA ILE A 294 -17.40 -20.77 -56.14
C ILE A 294 -18.71 -21.52 -55.91
N LEU A 295 -18.94 -22.03 -54.72
CA LEU A 295 -20.21 -22.69 -54.34
C LEU A 295 -21.37 -21.74 -54.06
N GLY A 296 -21.17 -20.41 -54.16
CA GLY A 296 -22.22 -19.40 -54.07
C GLY A 296 -22.43 -18.83 -52.67
N TYR A 297 -21.54 -19.09 -51.70
CA TYR A 297 -21.59 -18.47 -50.38
C TYR A 297 -21.23 -16.98 -50.45
N THR A 298 -22.00 -16.15 -49.73
CA THR A 298 -21.76 -14.71 -49.61
C THR A 298 -20.56 -14.41 -48.70
N ASP A 299 -19.93 -13.23 -48.88
CA ASP A 299 -18.82 -12.79 -48.02
C ASP A 299 -19.21 -12.74 -46.54
N GLY A 300 -20.47 -12.43 -46.20
CA GLY A 300 -20.97 -12.45 -44.80
C GLY A 300 -21.05 -13.86 -44.22
N GLU A 301 -21.48 -14.85 -45.01
CA GLU A 301 -21.51 -16.25 -44.55
C GLU A 301 -20.11 -16.83 -44.41
N ILE A 302 -19.21 -16.48 -45.30
CA ILE A 302 -17.79 -16.84 -45.20
C ILE A 302 -17.14 -16.21 -43.98
N GLY A 303 -17.40 -14.93 -43.74
CA GLY A 303 -16.95 -14.23 -42.54
C GLY A 303 -17.43 -14.90 -41.24
N ARG A 304 -18.70 -15.31 -41.21
CA ARG A 304 -19.30 -16.05 -40.09
C ARG A 304 -18.68 -17.43 -39.87
N LEU A 305 -18.32 -18.11 -40.96
CA LEU A 305 -17.70 -19.44 -40.87
C LEU A 305 -16.24 -19.41 -40.42
N TYR A 306 -15.47 -18.42 -40.83
CA TYR A 306 -14.01 -18.41 -40.66
C TYR A 306 -13.50 -17.34 -39.67
N ILE A 307 -14.20 -16.22 -39.49
CA ILE A 307 -13.76 -15.13 -38.63
C ILE A 307 -14.50 -15.14 -37.29
N LEU A 308 -15.85 -15.17 -37.31
CA LEU A 308 -16.66 -15.19 -36.10
C LEU A 308 -16.64 -16.53 -35.34
N SER A 309 -16.06 -17.56 -35.91
CA SER A 309 -15.94 -18.88 -35.30
C SER A 309 -14.62 -19.09 -34.55
N THR A 310 -13.74 -18.11 -34.59
CA THR A 310 -12.46 -18.08 -33.89
C THR A 310 -12.48 -17.16 -32.72
#